data_132561788b5a0f41243b42d18ec9e412
#
_entry.id   132561788b5a0f41243b42d18ec9e412
#
_cell.length_a   1.000
_cell.length_b   1.000
_cell.length_c   1.000
_cell.angle_alpha   90.00
_cell.angle_beta   90.00
_cell.angle_gamma   90.00
#
_symmetry.space_group_name_H-M   'P 1'
#
loop_
_entity.id
_entity.type
_entity.pdbx_description
1 polymer ?
#
loop_
_entity_poly.entity_id
_entity_poly.type
_entity_poly.pdbx_seq_one_letter_code
_entity_poly.pdbx_strand_id
1 'polypeptide(L)'
;MNEHSCLLSVIIPCFNYEAYVGEAIDSVLAQQADDVEVFVVDDGSTDASWDRITAYGDRITAIRSQNQGSVTACLTAFQRTSGQFVYILDADDKLAPGALALIRPHLRPEVSKVQFMLQPIDHQGQPVRAPTPALDPTRTSQQMIDDIVRRGSYLAPPTSGNVCRRDIYESTGVPDYERTAVDGVQHLLAPFIGEVVSIDRVLGFYRIHSANESGFAKVSVERLDRVINRFSNRLAHLRQLLDSRGVAAGVSFRSDYAYTGELVLMRAIVAGRSPTRQELRSYLAALEREQAGLGRRLRQLFAILMYALPLPLARRLVRFRLNPLSLGRLQTVIKSLSTGGGRRGTTMNEGKS
;
A
#
# COMPACT_ATOMS: atom_id res chain seq x y z
N MET A 1 26.59 -25.75 -18.87
CA MET A 1 26.77 -24.55 -18.05
C MET A 1 25.39 -24.02 -17.80
N ASN A 2 24.86 -24.20 -16.57
CA ASN A 2 23.59 -23.60 -16.20
C ASN A 2 23.87 -22.08 -16.09
N GLU A 3 23.39 -21.32 -17.07
CA GLU A 3 23.21 -19.89 -16.88
C GLU A 3 22.29 -19.75 -15.67
N HIS A 4 22.79 -19.19 -14.57
CA HIS A 4 21.96 -18.84 -13.42
C HIS A 4 20.97 -17.79 -13.91
N SER A 5 19.76 -18.22 -14.26
CA SER A 5 18.71 -17.28 -14.63
C SER A 5 18.40 -16.41 -13.40
N CYS A 6 18.49 -15.09 -13.54
CA CYS A 6 18.16 -14.17 -12.47
C CYS A 6 16.72 -14.43 -12.01
N LEU A 7 16.52 -14.68 -10.72
CA LEU A 7 15.22 -14.96 -10.14
C LEU A 7 14.51 -13.64 -9.78
N LEU A 8 15.23 -12.69 -9.20
CA LEU A 8 14.65 -11.49 -8.63
C LEU A 8 15.42 -10.24 -9.05
N SER A 9 14.74 -9.27 -9.64
CA SER A 9 15.25 -7.93 -9.85
C SER A 9 14.75 -6.99 -8.76
N VAL A 10 15.67 -6.39 -8.02
CA VAL A 10 15.35 -5.34 -7.05
C VAL A 10 15.57 -3.99 -7.71
N ILE A 11 14.55 -3.13 -7.68
CA ILE A 11 14.61 -1.77 -8.22
C ILE A 11 14.41 -0.78 -7.08
N ILE A 12 15.37 0.14 -6.93
CA ILE A 12 15.35 1.18 -5.89
C ILE A 12 15.26 2.55 -6.60
N PRO A 13 14.07 3.15 -6.74
CA PRO A 13 13.94 4.52 -7.24
C PRO A 13 14.35 5.52 -6.16
N CYS A 14 15.20 6.50 -6.51
CA CYS A 14 15.74 7.48 -5.59
C CYS A 14 15.57 8.89 -6.14
N PHE A 15 15.08 9.82 -5.31
CA PHE A 15 15.07 11.25 -5.59
C PHE A 15 15.20 12.04 -4.28
N ASN A 16 16.38 12.64 -4.03
CA ASN A 16 16.70 13.40 -2.83
C ASN A 16 16.55 12.58 -1.52
N TYR A 17 17.16 11.38 -1.51
CA TYR A 17 17.19 10.47 -0.36
C TYR A 17 18.63 10.15 0.09
N GLU A 18 19.55 11.12 0.06
CA GLU A 18 20.94 10.93 0.50
C GLU A 18 21.06 10.30 1.89
N ALA A 19 20.12 10.59 2.78
CA ALA A 19 20.13 10.09 4.16
C ALA A 19 19.80 8.59 4.26
N TYR A 20 19.11 8.00 3.27
CA TYR A 20 18.49 6.68 3.41
C TYR A 20 18.87 5.69 2.32
N VAL A 21 19.20 6.15 1.09
CA VAL A 21 19.44 5.27 -0.05
C VAL A 21 20.54 4.24 0.22
N GLY A 22 21.56 4.58 1.00
CA GLY A 22 22.60 3.65 1.43
C GLY A 22 22.04 2.52 2.28
N GLU A 23 21.17 2.81 3.26
CA GLU A 23 20.52 1.77 4.08
C GLU A 23 19.65 0.83 3.24
N ALA A 24 18.94 1.38 2.23
CA ALA A 24 18.12 0.59 1.32
C ALA A 24 18.98 -0.40 0.52
N ILE A 25 20.05 0.08 -0.11
CA ILE A 25 21.00 -0.74 -0.91
C ILE A 25 21.65 -1.80 -0.02
N ASP A 26 22.22 -1.41 1.11
CA ASP A 26 22.90 -2.32 2.04
C ASP A 26 21.97 -3.43 2.52
N SER A 27 20.69 -3.12 2.77
CA SER A 27 19.70 -4.10 3.24
C SER A 27 19.43 -5.21 2.21
N VAL A 28 19.57 -4.92 0.92
CA VAL A 28 19.43 -5.90 -0.16
C VAL A 28 20.74 -6.68 -0.32
N LEU A 29 21.87 -6.00 -0.40
CA LEU A 29 23.19 -6.63 -0.60
C LEU A 29 23.56 -7.55 0.57
N ALA A 30 23.14 -7.21 1.78
CA ALA A 30 23.35 -8.05 2.98
C ALA A 30 22.62 -9.40 2.93
N GLN A 31 21.66 -9.60 2.02
CA GLN A 31 20.96 -10.88 1.85
C GLN A 31 21.86 -11.95 1.16
N GLN A 32 22.95 -11.56 0.51
CA GLN A 32 23.94 -12.44 -0.13
C GLN A 32 23.32 -13.48 -1.08
N ALA A 33 22.46 -13.02 -1.98
CA ALA A 33 21.72 -13.88 -2.92
C ALA A 33 22.28 -13.72 -4.33
N ASP A 34 22.87 -14.79 -4.89
CA ASP A 34 23.56 -14.78 -6.20
C ASP A 34 22.61 -14.68 -7.41
N ASP A 35 21.31 -14.96 -7.20
CA ASP A 35 20.28 -14.90 -8.22
C ASP A 35 19.43 -13.61 -8.13
N VAL A 36 19.97 -12.58 -7.49
CA VAL A 36 19.36 -11.26 -7.31
C VAL A 36 20.20 -10.19 -7.97
N GLU A 37 19.63 -9.43 -8.87
CA GLU A 37 20.21 -8.22 -9.43
C GLU A 37 19.63 -6.97 -8.78
N VAL A 38 20.45 -5.93 -8.60
CA VAL A 38 20.05 -4.69 -7.92
C VAL A 38 20.25 -3.50 -8.86
N PHE A 39 19.15 -2.80 -9.15
CA PHE A 39 19.14 -1.57 -9.93
C PHE A 39 18.75 -0.39 -9.03
N VAL A 40 19.54 0.66 -9.07
CA VAL A 40 19.24 1.91 -8.35
C VAL A 40 19.14 3.03 -9.36
N VAL A 41 17.98 3.71 -9.37
CA VAL A 41 17.72 4.78 -10.33
C VAL A 41 17.63 6.10 -9.60
N ASP A 42 18.61 6.97 -9.83
CA ASP A 42 18.58 8.37 -9.41
C ASP A 42 17.75 9.18 -10.41
N ASP A 43 16.57 9.62 -9.98
CA ASP A 43 15.64 10.43 -10.79
C ASP A 43 15.98 11.93 -10.75
N GLY A 44 17.27 12.25 -10.94
CA GLY A 44 17.75 13.63 -11.01
C GLY A 44 17.88 14.31 -9.66
N SER A 45 18.38 13.61 -8.64
CA SER A 45 18.62 14.19 -7.31
C SER A 45 19.56 15.39 -7.35
N THR A 46 19.30 16.34 -6.46
CA THR A 46 20.08 17.57 -6.27
C THR A 46 20.91 17.56 -4.98
N ASP A 47 20.74 16.53 -4.15
CA ASP A 47 21.53 16.24 -2.96
C ASP A 47 22.66 15.24 -3.27
N ALA A 48 23.32 14.68 -2.26
CA ALA A 48 24.40 13.71 -2.41
C ALA A 48 23.93 12.27 -2.73
N SER A 49 22.65 12.05 -3.08
CA SER A 49 22.10 10.71 -3.38
C SER A 49 22.91 9.99 -4.46
N TRP A 50 23.22 10.69 -5.58
CA TRP A 50 23.96 10.10 -6.69
C TRP A 50 25.38 9.65 -6.29
N ASP A 51 26.09 10.47 -5.53
CA ASP A 51 27.45 10.14 -5.06
C ASP A 51 27.43 8.91 -4.15
N ARG A 52 26.39 8.80 -3.29
CA ARG A 52 26.19 7.62 -2.44
C ARG A 52 25.89 6.37 -3.24
N ILE A 53 25.04 6.47 -4.28
CA ILE A 53 24.71 5.34 -5.16
C ILE A 53 25.95 4.84 -5.91
N THR A 54 26.69 5.75 -6.53
CA THR A 54 27.86 5.38 -7.34
C THR A 54 29.04 4.79 -6.53
N ALA A 55 29.09 5.07 -5.24
CA ALA A 55 30.07 4.48 -4.32
C ALA A 55 29.97 2.95 -4.19
N TYR A 56 28.84 2.35 -4.60
CA TYR A 56 28.64 0.89 -4.57
C TYR A 56 29.36 0.17 -5.73
N GLY A 57 29.78 0.89 -6.77
CA GLY A 57 30.49 0.32 -7.93
C GLY A 57 29.69 -0.81 -8.59
N ASP A 58 30.39 -1.89 -8.96
CA ASP A 58 29.81 -3.02 -9.70
C ASP A 58 28.87 -3.92 -8.89
N ARG A 59 28.66 -3.62 -7.62
CA ARG A 59 27.69 -4.38 -6.78
C ARG A 59 26.24 -4.10 -7.13
N ILE A 60 25.98 -3.00 -7.84
CA ILE A 60 24.66 -2.58 -8.28
C ILE A 60 24.74 -2.03 -9.70
N THR A 61 23.61 -1.98 -10.40
CA THR A 61 23.49 -1.21 -11.64
C THR A 61 22.91 0.16 -11.32
N ALA A 62 23.77 1.19 -11.31
CA ALA A 62 23.36 2.57 -11.09
C ALA A 62 22.90 3.23 -12.38
N ILE A 63 21.74 3.87 -12.37
CA ILE A 63 21.18 4.62 -13.51
C ILE A 63 20.87 6.03 -13.03
N ARG A 64 21.22 7.05 -13.83
CA ARG A 64 20.81 8.43 -13.58
C ARG A 64 19.90 8.93 -14.69
N SER A 65 18.79 9.54 -14.34
CA SER A 65 17.84 10.15 -15.28
C SER A 65 17.54 11.61 -14.91
N GLN A 66 16.83 12.33 -15.78
CA GLN A 66 16.21 13.59 -15.42
C GLN A 66 14.94 13.29 -14.63
N ASN A 67 14.58 14.15 -13.66
CA ASN A 67 13.41 13.95 -12.83
C ASN A 67 12.11 13.88 -13.66
N GLN A 68 11.56 12.67 -13.74
CA GLN A 68 10.30 12.36 -14.43
C GLN A 68 9.31 11.64 -13.52
N GLY A 69 9.66 11.46 -12.25
CA GLY A 69 8.88 10.77 -11.24
C GLY A 69 9.24 9.29 -11.06
N SER A 70 8.95 8.78 -9.87
CA SER A 70 9.35 7.43 -9.45
C SER A 70 8.85 6.31 -10.39
N VAL A 71 7.69 6.47 -11.01
CA VAL A 71 7.16 5.50 -11.97
C VAL A 71 8.05 5.40 -13.21
N THR A 72 8.44 6.53 -13.80
CA THR A 72 9.33 6.53 -14.96
C THR A 72 10.71 5.98 -14.59
N ALA A 73 11.24 6.34 -13.41
CA ALA A 73 12.50 5.80 -12.91
C ALA A 73 12.46 4.26 -12.80
N CYS A 74 11.42 3.72 -12.17
CA CYS A 74 11.23 2.26 -12.05
C CYS A 74 11.17 1.56 -13.41
N LEU A 75 10.48 2.15 -14.39
CA LEU A 75 10.37 1.55 -15.72
C LEU A 75 11.68 1.59 -16.51
N THR A 76 12.44 2.67 -16.35
CA THR A 76 13.77 2.77 -16.95
C THR A 76 14.68 1.64 -16.46
N ALA A 77 14.61 1.30 -15.17
CA ALA A 77 15.31 0.14 -14.64
C ALA A 77 14.68 -1.16 -15.12
N PHE A 78 13.36 -1.30 -15.05
CA PHE A 78 12.63 -2.51 -15.41
C PHE A 78 12.97 -3.02 -16.80
N GLN A 79 13.12 -2.12 -17.78
CA GLN A 79 13.51 -2.47 -19.15
C GLN A 79 14.91 -3.10 -19.27
N ARG A 80 15.76 -2.94 -18.25
CA ARG A 80 17.14 -3.46 -18.21
C ARG A 80 17.27 -4.66 -17.28
N THR A 81 16.24 -4.99 -16.52
CA THR A 81 16.22 -6.11 -15.58
C THR A 81 15.86 -7.42 -16.28
N SER A 82 16.29 -8.55 -15.73
CA SER A 82 16.08 -9.89 -16.30
C SER A 82 15.35 -10.87 -15.37
N GLY A 83 15.18 -10.52 -14.09
CA GLY A 83 14.59 -11.39 -13.08
C GLY A 83 13.14 -11.80 -13.39
N GLN A 84 12.78 -13.03 -13.06
CA GLN A 84 11.43 -13.55 -13.23
C GLN A 84 10.42 -12.83 -12.33
N PHE A 85 10.90 -12.32 -11.20
CA PHE A 85 10.14 -11.49 -10.25
C PHE A 85 10.79 -10.12 -10.13
N VAL A 86 10.00 -9.12 -9.78
CA VAL A 86 10.44 -7.73 -9.58
C VAL A 86 10.02 -7.29 -8.18
N TYR A 87 10.96 -6.73 -7.46
CA TYR A 87 10.77 -6.12 -6.17
C TYR A 87 11.12 -4.63 -6.24
N ILE A 88 10.16 -3.76 -5.96
CA ILE A 88 10.41 -2.33 -5.87
C ILE A 88 10.54 -1.97 -4.39
N LEU A 89 11.71 -1.47 -4.02
CA LEU A 89 12.04 -1.01 -2.68
C LEU A 89 12.19 0.51 -2.71
N ASP A 90 11.33 1.22 -1.99
CA ASP A 90 11.45 2.68 -1.87
C ASP A 90 12.78 3.04 -1.18
N ALA A 91 13.48 4.09 -1.66
CA ALA A 91 14.83 4.43 -1.22
C ALA A 91 14.95 4.85 0.25
N ASP A 92 13.83 5.12 0.92
CA ASP A 92 13.73 5.43 2.35
C ASP A 92 13.37 4.20 3.22
N ASP A 93 13.06 3.06 2.59
CA ASP A 93 12.72 1.80 3.23
C ASP A 93 13.92 0.82 3.26
N LYS A 94 13.76 -0.32 3.92
CA LYS A 94 14.78 -1.38 3.91
C LYS A 94 14.19 -2.77 4.18
N LEU A 95 14.86 -3.81 3.66
CA LEU A 95 14.57 -5.20 3.98
C LEU A 95 15.03 -5.55 5.40
N ALA A 96 14.32 -6.48 6.02
CA ALA A 96 14.77 -7.09 7.28
C ALA A 96 15.89 -8.13 6.99
N PRO A 97 16.82 -8.36 7.93
CA PRO A 97 17.80 -9.44 7.81
C PRO A 97 17.12 -10.80 7.55
N GLY A 98 17.61 -11.53 6.55
CA GLY A 98 17.08 -12.85 6.16
C GLY A 98 15.72 -12.81 5.44
N ALA A 99 15.23 -11.64 5.04
CA ALA A 99 13.95 -11.50 4.37
C ALA A 99 13.86 -12.30 3.07
N LEU A 100 14.89 -12.24 2.22
CA LEU A 100 14.90 -12.98 0.95
C LEU A 100 14.88 -14.48 1.15
N ALA A 101 15.50 -15.02 2.19
CA ALA A 101 15.44 -16.45 2.50
C ALA A 101 14.01 -16.94 2.78
N LEU A 102 13.14 -16.07 3.32
CA LEU A 102 11.73 -16.36 3.58
C LEU A 102 10.84 -16.08 2.36
N ILE A 103 11.22 -15.15 1.48
CA ILE A 103 10.46 -14.79 0.27
C ILE A 103 10.71 -15.81 -0.85
N ARG A 104 11.97 -16.19 -1.10
CA ARG A 104 12.39 -17.04 -2.24
C ARG A 104 11.60 -18.34 -2.41
N PRO A 105 11.26 -19.14 -1.39
CA PRO A 105 10.47 -20.38 -1.54
C PRO A 105 9.10 -20.15 -2.18
N HIS A 106 8.62 -18.92 -2.18
CA HIS A 106 7.34 -18.52 -2.75
C HIS A 106 7.44 -17.92 -4.15
N LEU A 107 8.66 -17.69 -4.69
CA LEU A 107 8.85 -17.17 -6.04
C LEU A 107 8.77 -18.34 -7.06
N ARG A 108 7.55 -18.79 -7.33
CA ARG A 108 7.23 -19.92 -8.21
C ARG A 108 6.34 -19.43 -9.38
N PRO A 109 6.35 -20.12 -10.54
CA PRO A 109 5.62 -19.68 -11.74
C PRO A 109 4.12 -19.45 -11.54
N GLU A 110 3.46 -20.21 -10.66
CA GLU A 110 2.04 -20.06 -10.34
C GLU A 110 1.75 -18.84 -9.45
N VAL A 111 2.76 -18.32 -8.75
CA VAL A 111 2.62 -17.16 -7.86
C VAL A 111 2.79 -15.87 -8.65
N SER A 112 1.76 -15.05 -8.64
CA SER A 112 1.78 -13.73 -9.28
C SER A 112 2.36 -12.65 -8.36
N LYS A 113 2.18 -12.82 -7.03
CA LYS A 113 2.63 -11.84 -6.05
C LYS A 113 2.92 -12.49 -4.70
N VAL A 114 4.01 -12.07 -4.08
CA VAL A 114 4.29 -12.31 -2.65
C VAL A 114 4.19 -10.98 -1.92
N GLN A 115 3.44 -10.96 -0.80
CA GLN A 115 3.33 -9.78 0.05
C GLN A 115 3.66 -10.11 1.50
N PHE A 116 4.23 -9.14 2.23
CA PHE A 116 4.67 -9.33 3.61
C PHE A 116 4.48 -8.08 4.46
N MET A 117 4.49 -8.25 5.79
CA MET A 117 4.29 -7.16 6.73
C MET A 117 5.52 -6.26 6.79
N LEU A 118 5.28 -4.96 6.97
CA LEU A 118 6.30 -3.95 7.18
C LEU A 118 6.23 -3.41 8.62
N GLN A 119 7.38 -3.19 9.23
CA GLN A 119 7.50 -2.47 10.50
C GLN A 119 7.63 -0.98 10.21
N PRO A 120 6.64 -0.14 10.56
CA PRO A 120 6.80 1.31 10.46
C PRO A 120 7.88 1.80 11.43
N ILE A 121 8.82 2.58 10.90
CA ILE A 121 9.95 3.17 11.62
C ILE A 121 10.00 4.68 11.41
N ASP A 122 10.64 5.41 12.33
CA ASP A 122 10.92 6.84 12.19
C ASP A 122 12.20 7.11 11.36
N HIS A 123 12.59 8.38 11.29
CA HIS A 123 13.81 8.83 10.61
C HIS A 123 15.10 8.24 11.23
N GLN A 124 15.06 7.79 12.48
CA GLN A 124 16.18 7.16 13.19
C GLN A 124 16.13 5.63 13.11
N GLY A 125 15.12 5.05 12.44
CA GLY A 125 14.94 3.60 12.32
C GLY A 125 14.25 2.96 13.54
N GLN A 126 13.66 3.74 14.46
CA GLN A 126 12.96 3.23 15.63
C GLN A 126 11.49 2.89 15.29
N PRO A 127 10.94 1.77 15.78
CA PRO A 127 9.54 1.43 15.57
C PRO A 127 8.58 2.48 16.13
N VAL A 128 7.63 2.96 15.32
CA VAL A 128 6.64 4.00 15.72
C VAL A 128 5.23 3.46 15.96
N ARG A 129 4.92 2.29 15.45
CA ARG A 129 3.63 1.59 15.64
C ARG A 129 3.76 0.12 15.31
N ALA A 130 2.70 -0.66 15.57
CA ALA A 130 2.66 -2.08 15.22
C ALA A 130 2.90 -2.32 13.71
N PRO A 131 3.45 -3.49 13.34
CA PRO A 131 3.61 -3.89 11.95
C PRO A 131 2.31 -3.80 11.14
N THR A 132 2.41 -3.47 9.86
CA THR A 132 1.25 -3.21 9.00
C THR A 132 1.50 -3.68 7.56
N PRO A 133 0.44 -4.12 6.84
CA PRO A 133 -0.85 -4.52 7.39
C PRO A 133 -0.74 -5.86 8.13
N ALA A 134 -1.66 -6.15 9.03
CA ALA A 134 -1.78 -7.51 9.57
C ALA A 134 -2.30 -8.43 8.46
N LEU A 135 -1.42 -9.25 7.90
CA LEU A 135 -1.75 -10.17 6.82
C LEU A 135 -2.24 -11.51 7.38
N ASP A 136 -3.18 -12.11 6.66
CA ASP A 136 -3.67 -13.46 6.91
C ASP A 136 -3.10 -14.39 5.83
N PRO A 137 -2.20 -15.33 6.18
CA PRO A 137 -1.56 -16.23 5.22
C PRO A 137 -2.51 -17.27 4.62
N THR A 138 -3.69 -17.46 5.22
CA THR A 138 -4.71 -18.41 4.71
C THR A 138 -5.60 -17.79 3.63
N ARG A 139 -5.44 -16.49 3.38
CA ARG A 139 -6.29 -15.75 2.48
C ARG A 139 -5.97 -16.07 1.02
N THR A 140 -6.99 -16.53 0.28
CA THR A 140 -6.83 -16.94 -1.12
C THR A 140 -6.93 -15.78 -2.10
N SER A 141 -6.38 -15.94 -3.32
CA SER A 141 -6.54 -14.95 -4.41
C SER A 141 -8.01 -14.71 -4.75
N GLN A 142 -8.87 -15.74 -4.69
CA GLN A 142 -10.32 -15.58 -4.92
C GLN A 142 -10.96 -14.64 -3.90
N GLN A 143 -10.64 -14.75 -2.62
CA GLN A 143 -11.14 -13.86 -1.58
C GLN A 143 -10.62 -12.41 -1.77
N MET A 144 -9.42 -12.24 -2.33
CA MET A 144 -8.90 -10.92 -2.70
C MET A 144 -9.64 -10.34 -3.89
N ILE A 145 -9.97 -11.16 -4.90
CA ILE A 145 -10.84 -10.77 -6.04
C ILE A 145 -12.21 -10.32 -5.53
N ASP A 146 -12.83 -11.08 -4.64
CA ASP A 146 -14.12 -10.73 -4.04
C ASP A 146 -14.07 -9.37 -3.32
N ASP A 147 -12.95 -9.07 -2.63
CA ASP A 147 -12.75 -7.76 -2.01
C ASP A 147 -12.57 -6.65 -3.05
N ILE A 148 -11.81 -6.89 -4.14
CA ILE A 148 -11.64 -5.91 -5.22
C ILE A 148 -13.00 -5.58 -5.84
N VAL A 149 -13.81 -6.59 -6.16
CA VAL A 149 -15.15 -6.40 -6.70
C VAL A 149 -16.05 -5.61 -5.74
N ARG A 150 -16.00 -5.93 -4.46
CA ARG A 150 -16.86 -5.34 -3.42
C ARG A 150 -16.40 -3.97 -2.95
N ARG A 151 -15.09 -3.74 -2.80
CA ARG A 151 -14.49 -2.55 -2.18
C ARG A 151 -13.61 -1.72 -3.11
N GLY A 152 -13.29 -2.23 -4.31
CA GLY A 152 -12.34 -1.65 -5.24
C GLY A 152 -10.87 -1.88 -4.86
N SER A 153 -10.60 -2.65 -3.81
CA SER A 153 -9.24 -2.97 -3.35
C SER A 153 -9.26 -4.14 -2.37
N TYR A 154 -8.10 -4.72 -2.11
CA TYR A 154 -7.88 -5.69 -1.02
C TYR A 154 -6.75 -5.23 -0.11
N LEU A 155 -6.55 -5.91 1.02
CA LEU A 155 -5.51 -5.58 1.97
C LEU A 155 -4.13 -5.94 1.41
N ALA A 156 -3.33 -4.93 1.12
CA ALA A 156 -1.95 -5.06 0.65
C ALA A 156 -1.04 -4.09 1.42
N PRO A 157 0.24 -4.41 1.62
CA PRO A 157 1.22 -3.49 2.17
C PRO A 157 1.56 -2.36 1.18
N PRO A 158 2.27 -1.29 1.63
CA PRO A 158 2.92 -0.35 0.75
C PRO A 158 3.89 -1.03 -0.23
N THR A 159 4.37 -0.29 -1.23
CA THR A 159 5.25 -0.76 -2.33
C THR A 159 6.34 -1.71 -1.85
N SER A 160 7.11 -1.32 -0.86
CA SER A 160 8.24 -2.08 -0.29
C SER A 160 7.85 -3.39 0.43
N GLY A 161 6.57 -3.73 0.49
CA GLY A 161 6.09 -5.00 1.05
C GLY A 161 5.62 -6.01 0.00
N ASN A 162 5.98 -5.82 -1.29
CA ASN A 162 5.44 -6.61 -2.39
C ASN A 162 6.52 -7.02 -3.39
N VAL A 163 6.54 -8.30 -3.74
CA VAL A 163 7.30 -8.85 -4.86
C VAL A 163 6.31 -9.37 -5.89
N CYS A 164 6.39 -8.90 -7.13
CA CYS A 164 5.46 -9.28 -8.19
C CYS A 164 6.17 -10.05 -9.29
N ARG A 165 5.47 -11.01 -9.92
CA ARG A 165 5.96 -11.68 -11.13
C ARG A 165 6.06 -10.65 -12.27
N ARG A 166 7.10 -10.76 -13.08
CA ARG A 166 7.47 -9.80 -14.13
C ARG A 166 6.33 -9.47 -15.09
N ASP A 167 5.54 -10.47 -15.50
CA ASP A 167 4.45 -10.31 -16.47
C ASP A 167 3.34 -9.34 -16.01
N ILE A 168 3.26 -9.07 -14.71
CA ILE A 168 2.38 -8.03 -14.16
C ILE A 168 2.80 -6.66 -14.67
N TYR A 169 4.10 -6.32 -14.56
CA TYR A 169 4.61 -5.02 -15.00
C TYR A 169 4.61 -4.90 -16.53
N GLU A 170 4.97 -5.96 -17.24
CA GLU A 170 4.93 -6.00 -18.72
C GLU A 170 3.53 -5.73 -19.26
N SER A 171 2.51 -6.24 -18.59
CA SER A 171 1.14 -6.12 -19.06
C SER A 171 0.44 -4.82 -18.64
N THR A 172 0.85 -4.23 -17.53
CA THR A 172 0.18 -3.02 -17.02
C THR A 172 0.73 -1.74 -17.63
N GLY A 173 1.99 -1.75 -18.11
CA GLY A 173 2.64 -0.56 -18.64
C GLY A 173 2.70 0.61 -17.64
N VAL A 174 2.86 1.81 -18.18
CA VAL A 174 2.78 3.07 -17.41
C VAL A 174 1.49 3.76 -17.74
N PRO A 175 0.54 3.80 -16.82
CA PRO A 175 -0.66 4.58 -17.05
C PRO A 175 -0.36 6.08 -16.90
N ASP A 176 -0.85 6.90 -17.82
CA ASP A 176 -0.69 8.37 -17.78
C ASP A 176 -1.25 9.02 -16.51
N TYR A 177 -2.21 8.36 -15.86
CA TYR A 177 -2.84 8.84 -14.64
C TYR A 177 -2.03 8.56 -13.36
N GLU A 178 -0.97 7.75 -13.44
CA GLU A 178 -0.18 7.31 -12.28
C GLU A 178 1.29 7.68 -12.46
N ARG A 179 1.76 8.68 -11.74
CA ARG A 179 3.14 9.15 -11.78
C ARG A 179 3.96 8.86 -10.53
N THR A 180 3.28 8.49 -9.44
CA THR A 180 3.89 8.44 -8.12
C THR A 180 3.83 7.07 -7.45
N ALA A 181 3.01 6.13 -7.95
CA ALA A 181 2.93 4.79 -7.37
C ALA A 181 2.99 3.73 -8.47
N VAL A 182 4.07 2.98 -8.46
CA VAL A 182 4.38 1.93 -9.44
C VAL A 182 3.54 0.68 -9.25
N ASP A 183 2.79 0.60 -8.17
CA ASP A 183 2.15 -0.60 -7.66
C ASP A 183 0.61 -0.57 -7.68
N GLY A 184 0.03 0.47 -8.26
CA GLY A 184 -1.41 0.70 -8.17
C GLY A 184 -2.28 -0.38 -8.82
N VAL A 185 -2.28 -0.45 -10.16
CA VAL A 185 -3.05 -1.45 -10.91
C VAL A 185 -2.39 -2.82 -10.86
N GLN A 186 -1.06 -2.88 -10.71
CA GLN A 186 -0.28 -4.11 -10.58
C GLN A 186 -0.78 -4.98 -9.43
N HIS A 187 -0.96 -4.37 -8.25
CA HIS A 187 -1.50 -5.07 -7.09
C HIS A 187 -2.92 -5.59 -7.32
N LEU A 188 -3.77 -4.80 -7.99
CA LEU A 188 -5.14 -5.22 -8.28
C LEU A 188 -5.20 -6.35 -9.31
N LEU A 189 -4.28 -6.38 -10.27
CA LEU A 189 -4.22 -7.43 -11.31
C LEU A 189 -3.74 -8.77 -10.74
N ALA A 190 -2.80 -8.75 -9.79
CA ALA A 190 -2.12 -9.95 -9.30
C ALA A 190 -3.06 -11.12 -8.94
N PRO A 191 -4.15 -10.94 -8.14
CA PRO A 191 -5.03 -12.05 -7.78
C PRO A 191 -5.75 -12.70 -8.96
N PHE A 192 -5.92 -11.99 -10.09
CA PHE A 192 -6.61 -12.48 -11.28
C PHE A 192 -5.74 -13.35 -12.19
N ILE A 193 -4.41 -13.25 -12.07
CA ILE A 193 -3.47 -13.93 -12.99
C ILE A 193 -2.55 -14.96 -12.30
N GLY A 194 -2.72 -15.16 -11.01
CA GLY A 194 -1.97 -16.16 -10.25
C GLY A 194 -2.27 -16.14 -8.76
N GLU A 195 -1.52 -16.95 -8.03
CA GLU A 195 -1.60 -17.00 -6.59
C GLU A 195 -0.99 -15.74 -5.96
N VAL A 196 -1.64 -15.18 -4.94
CA VAL A 196 -1.06 -14.15 -4.06
C VAL A 196 -0.75 -14.78 -2.72
N VAL A 197 0.54 -14.88 -2.42
CA VAL A 197 1.02 -15.41 -1.15
C VAL A 197 1.19 -14.28 -0.14
N SER A 198 0.57 -14.44 1.03
CA SER A 198 0.71 -13.50 2.16
C SER A 198 1.62 -14.09 3.23
N ILE A 199 2.70 -13.41 3.58
CA ILE A 199 3.61 -13.81 4.67
C ILE A 199 3.29 -12.92 5.88
N ASP A 200 2.83 -13.51 6.98
CA ASP A 200 2.45 -12.84 8.22
C ASP A 200 3.66 -12.51 9.12
N ARG A 201 4.79 -12.18 8.49
CA ARG A 201 6.03 -11.79 9.13
C ARG A 201 6.50 -10.43 8.67
N VAL A 202 7.19 -9.73 9.55
CA VAL A 202 7.89 -8.48 9.24
C VAL A 202 9.15 -8.81 8.45
N LEU A 203 9.14 -8.50 7.15
CA LEU A 203 10.28 -8.73 6.26
C LEU A 203 10.85 -7.43 5.69
N GLY A 204 10.31 -6.27 6.10
CA GLY A 204 10.83 -4.96 5.74
C GLY A 204 10.45 -3.90 6.75
N PHE A 205 11.07 -2.74 6.58
CA PHE A 205 10.86 -1.56 7.41
C PHE A 205 10.36 -0.42 6.53
N TYR A 206 9.25 0.18 6.90
CA TYR A 206 8.61 1.30 6.21
C TYR A 206 8.87 2.59 6.98
N ARG A 207 9.62 3.51 6.38
CA ARG A 207 10.01 4.75 7.06
C ARG A 207 8.93 5.81 6.95
N ILE A 208 8.63 6.45 8.09
CA ILE A 208 7.65 7.55 8.19
C ILE A 208 8.41 8.84 8.53
N HIS A 209 8.38 9.80 7.61
CA HIS A 209 8.95 11.12 7.79
C HIS A 209 8.09 12.19 7.10
N SER A 210 8.42 13.48 7.31
CA SER A 210 7.60 14.60 6.83
C SER A 210 7.52 14.73 5.30
N ALA A 211 8.45 14.12 4.57
CA ALA A 211 8.50 14.14 3.10
C ALA A 211 7.75 12.99 2.43
N ASN A 212 7.20 12.02 3.19
CA ASN A 212 6.42 10.93 2.58
C ASN A 212 5.20 11.49 1.83
N GLU A 213 5.04 11.09 0.57
CA GLU A 213 3.88 11.48 -0.25
C GLU A 213 2.54 11.00 0.30
N SER A 214 2.52 9.90 1.04
CA SER A 214 1.33 9.31 1.65
C SER A 214 0.75 10.09 2.83
N GLY A 215 1.47 11.09 3.37
CA GLY A 215 1.02 11.91 4.51
C GLY A 215 -0.11 12.87 4.14
N PHE A 216 -1.23 12.87 4.90
CA PHE A 216 -2.34 13.83 4.76
C PHE A 216 -2.06 15.20 5.44
N ALA A 217 -0.80 15.65 5.50
CA ALA A 217 -0.41 16.87 6.21
C ALA A 217 -1.13 18.14 5.73
N LYS A 218 -1.52 18.21 4.44
CA LYS A 218 -2.34 19.30 3.89
C LYS A 218 -3.47 18.71 3.05
N VAL A 219 -4.68 18.70 3.59
CA VAL A 219 -5.88 18.27 2.87
C VAL A 219 -6.40 19.43 2.03
N SER A 220 -6.40 19.26 0.70
CA SER A 220 -7.01 20.19 -0.25
C SER A 220 -8.01 19.48 -1.16
N VAL A 221 -8.86 20.25 -1.84
CA VAL A 221 -9.83 19.73 -2.80
C VAL A 221 -9.11 18.99 -3.92
N GLU A 222 -8.05 19.59 -4.48
CA GLU A 222 -7.26 19.04 -5.58
C GLU A 222 -6.60 17.70 -5.20
N ARG A 223 -6.18 17.58 -3.95
CA ARG A 223 -5.62 16.31 -3.46
C ARG A 223 -6.68 15.21 -3.36
N LEU A 224 -7.86 15.54 -2.81
CA LEU A 224 -8.97 14.59 -2.72
C LEU A 224 -9.45 14.18 -4.12
N ASP A 225 -9.54 15.13 -5.06
CA ASP A 225 -9.89 14.85 -6.46
C ASP A 225 -8.86 13.91 -7.10
N ARG A 226 -7.56 14.16 -6.90
CA ARG A 226 -6.52 13.24 -7.42
C ARG A 226 -6.67 11.82 -6.86
N VAL A 227 -6.95 11.67 -5.56
CA VAL A 227 -7.11 10.34 -4.96
C VAL A 227 -8.35 9.63 -5.48
N ILE A 228 -9.48 10.34 -5.61
CA ILE A 228 -10.73 9.78 -6.16
C ILE A 228 -10.52 9.36 -7.62
N ASN A 229 -9.95 10.23 -8.44
CA ASN A 229 -9.70 9.96 -9.86
C ASN A 229 -8.70 8.81 -10.05
N ARG A 230 -7.62 8.78 -9.27
CA ARG A 230 -6.65 7.70 -9.28
C ARG A 230 -7.30 6.35 -8.98
N PHE A 231 -8.14 6.28 -7.95
CA PHE A 231 -8.86 5.06 -7.61
C PHE A 231 -9.77 4.58 -8.75
N SER A 232 -10.55 5.49 -9.33
CA SER A 232 -11.46 5.18 -10.44
C SER A 232 -10.70 4.73 -11.69
N ASN A 233 -9.61 5.42 -12.03
CA ASN A 233 -8.77 5.11 -13.19
C ASN A 233 -8.08 3.75 -13.05
N ARG A 234 -7.60 3.40 -11.83
CA ARG A 234 -7.02 2.07 -11.57
C ARG A 234 -8.02 0.94 -11.82
N LEU A 235 -9.27 1.10 -11.41
CA LEU A 235 -10.30 0.09 -11.65
C LEU A 235 -10.72 0.03 -13.12
N ALA A 236 -10.80 1.17 -13.82
CA ALA A 236 -11.06 1.20 -15.25
C ALA A 236 -9.93 0.51 -16.03
N HIS A 237 -8.68 0.78 -15.69
CA HIS A 237 -7.53 0.14 -16.30
C HIS A 237 -7.49 -1.38 -15.99
N LEU A 238 -7.73 -1.77 -14.73
CA LEU A 238 -7.85 -3.18 -14.38
C LEU A 238 -8.90 -3.89 -15.26
N ARG A 239 -10.07 -3.27 -15.45
CA ARG A 239 -11.11 -3.82 -16.33
C ARG A 239 -10.61 -4.04 -17.75
N GLN A 240 -9.95 -3.04 -18.34
CA GLN A 240 -9.39 -3.16 -19.70
C GLN A 240 -8.37 -4.31 -19.79
N LEU A 241 -7.50 -4.47 -18.77
CA LEU A 241 -6.53 -5.57 -18.72
C LEU A 241 -7.20 -6.94 -18.60
N LEU A 242 -8.28 -7.06 -17.83
CA LEU A 242 -9.03 -8.31 -17.70
C LEU A 242 -9.82 -8.64 -18.97
N ASP A 243 -10.43 -7.63 -19.60
CA ASP A 243 -11.14 -7.78 -20.88
C ASP A 243 -10.18 -8.26 -21.98
N SER A 244 -8.99 -7.64 -22.11
CA SER A 244 -7.97 -8.02 -23.10
C SER A 244 -7.41 -9.44 -22.90
N ARG A 245 -7.50 -9.97 -21.69
CA ARG A 245 -7.04 -11.32 -21.34
C ARG A 245 -8.15 -12.39 -21.37
N GLY A 246 -9.38 -11.99 -21.65
CA GLY A 246 -10.54 -12.89 -21.61
C GLY A 246 -10.90 -13.36 -20.18
N VAL A 247 -10.38 -12.71 -19.14
CA VAL A 247 -10.59 -13.07 -17.73
C VAL A 247 -11.78 -12.33 -17.12
N ALA A 248 -12.32 -11.32 -17.81
CA ALA A 248 -13.40 -10.48 -17.31
C ALA A 248 -14.77 -11.16 -17.21
N ALA A 249 -14.93 -12.39 -17.68
CA ALA A 249 -16.22 -13.09 -17.64
C ALA A 249 -16.70 -13.26 -16.19
N GLY A 250 -17.75 -12.50 -15.81
CA GLY A 250 -18.33 -12.53 -14.46
C GLY A 250 -17.80 -11.47 -13.48
N VAL A 251 -16.82 -10.66 -13.86
CA VAL A 251 -16.27 -9.57 -13.01
C VAL A 251 -16.94 -8.25 -13.38
N SER A 252 -17.71 -7.68 -12.46
CA SER A 252 -18.34 -6.37 -12.66
C SER A 252 -17.85 -5.38 -11.60
N PHE A 253 -17.05 -4.39 -12.01
CA PHE A 253 -16.65 -3.30 -11.15
C PHE A 253 -17.75 -2.23 -11.08
N ARG A 254 -17.89 -1.66 -9.91
CA ARG A 254 -18.87 -0.60 -9.63
C ARG A 254 -18.27 0.78 -9.88
N SER A 255 -19.14 1.77 -10.01
CA SER A 255 -18.75 3.19 -10.02
C SER A 255 -18.82 3.82 -8.62
N ASP A 256 -19.50 3.15 -7.67
CA ASP A 256 -19.82 3.67 -6.33
C ASP A 256 -19.23 2.78 -5.23
N TYR A 257 -18.00 3.05 -4.85
CA TYR A 257 -17.35 2.40 -3.73
C TYR A 257 -17.42 3.25 -2.45
N ALA A 258 -17.51 2.60 -1.28
CA ALA A 258 -17.57 3.30 -0.01
C ALA A 258 -16.31 4.14 0.25
N TYR A 259 -15.14 3.71 -0.23
CA TYR A 259 -13.91 4.49 -0.12
C TYR A 259 -14.01 5.86 -0.84
N THR A 260 -14.41 5.86 -2.11
CA THR A 260 -14.57 7.11 -2.87
C THR A 260 -15.75 7.93 -2.37
N GLY A 261 -16.84 7.30 -1.95
CA GLY A 261 -17.99 7.99 -1.35
C GLY A 261 -17.62 8.77 -0.10
N GLU A 262 -16.80 8.21 0.81
CA GLU A 262 -16.28 8.91 1.98
C GLU A 262 -15.44 10.14 1.59
N LEU A 263 -14.56 9.98 0.59
CA LEU A 263 -13.73 11.08 0.08
C LEU A 263 -14.56 12.19 -0.56
N VAL A 264 -15.65 11.86 -1.26
CA VAL A 264 -16.58 12.84 -1.85
C VAL A 264 -17.24 13.69 -0.76
N LEU A 265 -17.69 13.07 0.34
CA LEU A 265 -18.25 13.82 1.48
C LEU A 265 -17.19 14.76 2.10
N MET A 266 -15.97 14.26 2.33
CA MET A 266 -14.87 15.06 2.87
C MET A 266 -14.50 16.21 1.93
N ARG A 267 -14.45 15.95 0.61
CA ARG A 267 -14.18 16.95 -0.42
C ARG A 267 -15.18 18.10 -0.37
N ALA A 268 -16.47 17.80 -0.23
CA ALA A 268 -17.51 18.81 -0.10
C ALA A 268 -17.20 19.78 1.06
N ILE A 269 -16.87 19.22 2.24
CA ILE A 269 -16.57 20.00 3.45
C ILE A 269 -15.29 20.83 3.29
N VAL A 270 -14.25 20.24 2.69
CA VAL A 270 -12.98 20.94 2.40
C VAL A 270 -13.19 22.10 1.42
N ALA A 271 -14.04 21.89 0.41
CA ALA A 271 -14.46 22.91 -0.57
C ALA A 271 -15.37 24.01 0.01
N GLY A 272 -15.74 23.91 1.30
CA GLY A 272 -16.54 24.97 1.95
C GLY A 272 -18.04 24.80 1.82
N ARG A 273 -18.56 23.64 1.44
CA ARG A 273 -19.98 23.32 1.38
C ARG A 273 -20.34 22.08 2.21
N SER A 274 -21.57 21.98 2.65
CA SER A 274 -22.10 20.74 3.22
C SER A 274 -22.28 19.69 2.10
N PRO A 275 -22.09 18.39 2.42
CA PRO A 275 -22.46 17.32 1.50
C PRO A 275 -23.94 17.40 1.13
N THR A 276 -24.29 17.03 -0.11
CA THR A 276 -25.68 16.91 -0.55
C THR A 276 -26.33 15.63 0.00
N ARG A 277 -27.67 15.62 0.03
CA ARG A 277 -28.44 14.43 0.40
C ARG A 277 -28.15 13.24 -0.53
N GLN A 278 -27.90 13.51 -1.80
CA GLN A 278 -27.56 12.48 -2.79
C GLN A 278 -26.18 11.88 -2.50
N GLU A 279 -25.14 12.71 -2.24
CA GLU A 279 -23.80 12.24 -1.87
C GLU A 279 -23.83 11.35 -0.63
N LEU A 280 -24.59 11.77 0.42
CA LEU A 280 -24.77 10.98 1.62
C LEU A 280 -25.45 9.63 1.34
N ARG A 281 -26.55 9.64 0.58
CA ARG A 281 -27.30 8.41 0.24
C ARG A 281 -26.45 7.44 -0.56
N SER A 282 -25.71 7.92 -1.56
CA SER A 282 -24.80 7.09 -2.37
C SER A 282 -23.72 6.43 -1.51
N TYR A 283 -23.13 7.19 -0.59
CA TYR A 283 -22.13 6.64 0.34
C TYR A 283 -22.74 5.59 1.29
N LEU A 284 -23.90 5.88 1.89
CA LEU A 284 -24.54 4.93 2.81
C LEU A 284 -24.93 3.62 2.09
N ALA A 285 -25.46 3.72 0.87
CA ALA A 285 -25.78 2.56 0.04
C ALA A 285 -24.51 1.74 -0.34
N ALA A 286 -23.38 2.41 -0.57
CA ALA A 286 -22.11 1.75 -0.79
C ALA A 286 -21.61 1.02 0.47
N LEU A 287 -21.78 1.62 1.65
CA LEU A 287 -21.42 1.01 2.93
C LEU A 287 -22.26 -0.23 3.29
N GLU A 288 -23.54 -0.29 2.89
CA GLU A 288 -24.39 -1.45 3.17
C GLU A 288 -23.89 -2.73 2.52
N ARG A 289 -23.10 -2.62 1.44
CA ARG A 289 -22.49 -3.75 0.75
C ARG A 289 -21.21 -4.27 1.42
N GLU A 290 -20.66 -3.52 2.37
CA GLU A 290 -19.53 -3.97 3.17
C GLU A 290 -20.02 -4.89 4.32
N GLN A 291 -19.10 -5.68 4.87
CA GLN A 291 -19.42 -6.57 5.99
C GLN A 291 -20.02 -5.77 7.17
N ALA A 292 -21.09 -6.31 7.74
CA ALA A 292 -21.68 -5.75 8.93
C ALA A 292 -20.69 -5.80 10.11
N GLY A 293 -20.66 -4.75 10.92
CA GLY A 293 -19.80 -4.68 12.09
C GLY A 293 -19.69 -3.27 12.65
N LEU A 294 -18.98 -3.15 13.76
CA LEU A 294 -18.77 -1.87 14.44
C LEU A 294 -18.14 -0.83 13.52
N GLY A 295 -17.15 -1.24 12.70
CA GLY A 295 -16.47 -0.34 11.75
C GLY A 295 -17.43 0.30 10.74
N ARG A 296 -18.36 -0.49 10.16
CA ARG A 296 -19.41 0.05 9.26
C ARG A 296 -20.32 1.04 9.98
N ARG A 297 -20.78 0.71 11.20
CA ARG A 297 -21.66 1.60 12.00
C ARG A 297 -20.95 2.92 12.33
N LEU A 298 -19.67 2.88 12.69
CA LEU A 298 -18.89 4.08 12.97
C LEU A 298 -18.72 4.95 11.70
N ARG A 299 -18.50 4.36 10.54
CA ARG A 299 -18.43 5.09 9.26
C ARG A 299 -19.78 5.68 8.87
N GLN A 300 -20.90 4.98 9.11
CA GLN A 300 -22.25 5.52 8.91
C GLN A 300 -22.49 6.74 9.82
N LEU A 301 -22.19 6.62 11.12
CA LEU A 301 -22.31 7.73 12.06
C LEU A 301 -21.44 8.93 11.64
N PHE A 302 -20.19 8.67 11.24
CA PHE A 302 -19.27 9.71 10.77
C PHE A 302 -19.84 10.45 9.55
N ALA A 303 -20.42 9.74 8.58
CA ALA A 303 -21.05 10.34 7.41
C ALA A 303 -22.28 11.20 7.77
N ILE A 304 -23.12 10.71 8.68
CA ILE A 304 -24.29 11.46 9.17
C ILE A 304 -23.83 12.74 9.87
N LEU A 305 -22.78 12.66 10.70
CA LEU A 305 -22.21 13.83 11.36
C LEU A 305 -21.62 14.83 10.36
N MET A 306 -20.90 14.37 9.34
CA MET A 306 -20.40 15.25 8.27
C MET A 306 -21.52 16.00 7.54
N TYR A 307 -22.67 15.37 7.39
CA TYR A 307 -23.83 15.97 6.73
C TYR A 307 -24.63 16.93 7.64
N ALA A 308 -24.83 16.56 8.91
CA ALA A 308 -25.73 17.25 9.81
C ALA A 308 -25.09 18.41 10.58
N LEU A 309 -23.76 18.37 10.78
CA LEU A 309 -23.06 19.40 11.56
C LEU A 309 -22.88 20.70 10.78
N PRO A 310 -22.89 21.87 11.45
CA PRO A 310 -22.44 23.13 10.87
C PRO A 310 -21.02 22.99 10.30
N LEU A 311 -20.77 23.65 9.17
CA LEU A 311 -19.52 23.51 8.39
C LEU A 311 -18.24 23.64 9.22
N PRO A 312 -18.10 24.57 10.18
CA PRO A 312 -16.89 24.65 11.02
C PRO A 312 -16.63 23.39 11.85
N LEU A 313 -17.69 22.75 12.37
CA LEU A 313 -17.60 21.51 13.14
C LEU A 313 -17.32 20.31 12.23
N ALA A 314 -17.97 20.23 11.08
CA ALA A 314 -17.70 19.21 10.07
C ALA A 314 -16.25 19.28 9.57
N ARG A 315 -15.67 20.48 9.38
CA ARG A 315 -14.25 20.64 9.05
C ARG A 315 -13.30 20.11 10.14
N ARG A 316 -13.63 20.32 11.42
CA ARG A 316 -12.86 19.74 12.54
C ARG A 316 -12.92 18.23 12.53
N LEU A 317 -14.11 17.67 12.28
CA LEU A 317 -14.33 16.23 12.18
C LEU A 317 -13.51 15.61 11.03
N VAL A 318 -13.50 16.21 9.84
CA VAL A 318 -12.68 15.76 8.69
C VAL A 318 -11.19 15.82 9.02
N ARG A 319 -10.70 16.91 9.62
CA ARG A 319 -9.30 17.02 10.05
C ARG A 319 -8.92 15.94 11.04
N PHE A 320 -9.80 15.64 12.01
CA PHE A 320 -9.58 14.56 12.96
C PHE A 320 -9.47 13.20 12.25
N ARG A 321 -10.38 12.90 11.32
CA ARG A 321 -10.41 11.63 10.57
C ARG A 321 -9.18 11.42 9.71
N LEU A 322 -8.64 12.48 9.13
CA LEU A 322 -7.48 12.46 8.24
C LEU A 322 -6.13 12.56 8.98
N ASN A 323 -6.15 12.80 10.30
CA ASN A 323 -4.93 12.83 11.10
C ASN A 323 -4.49 11.39 11.44
N PRO A 324 -3.31 10.94 10.98
CA PRO A 324 -2.82 9.58 11.25
C PRO A 324 -2.70 9.23 12.74
N LEU A 325 -2.39 10.23 13.59
CA LEU A 325 -2.23 10.05 15.03
C LEU A 325 -3.57 9.83 15.76
N SER A 326 -4.68 10.32 15.23
CA SER A 326 -6.00 10.18 15.86
C SER A 326 -6.60 8.80 15.62
N LEU A 327 -6.31 8.15 14.50
CA LEU A 327 -6.78 6.80 14.19
C LEU A 327 -6.13 5.74 15.09
N GLY A 328 -4.84 5.86 15.40
CA GLY A 328 -4.15 4.96 16.33
C GLY A 328 -4.73 5.03 17.74
N ARG A 329 -5.06 6.21 18.24
CA ARG A 329 -5.70 6.40 19.55
C ARG A 329 -7.12 5.82 19.59
N LEU A 330 -7.89 5.99 18.52
CA LEU A 330 -9.26 5.41 18.45
C LEU A 330 -9.23 3.88 18.43
N GLN A 331 -8.31 3.27 17.68
CA GLN A 331 -8.14 1.82 17.65
C GLN A 331 -7.71 1.25 19.00
N THR A 332 -6.86 1.96 19.73
CA THR A 332 -6.45 1.59 21.09
C THR A 332 -7.60 1.67 22.07
N VAL A 333 -8.43 2.73 21.99
CA VAL A 333 -9.64 2.90 22.83
C VAL A 333 -10.68 1.83 22.50
N ILE A 334 -10.93 1.54 21.22
CA ILE A 334 -11.86 0.48 20.81
C ILE A 334 -11.38 -0.89 21.28
N LYS A 335 -10.08 -1.17 21.19
CA LYS A 335 -9.50 -2.42 21.69
C LYS A 335 -9.63 -2.54 23.21
N SER A 336 -9.40 -1.47 23.96
CA SER A 336 -9.56 -1.47 25.42
C SER A 336 -11.03 -1.66 25.87
N LEU A 337 -11.99 -1.12 25.11
CA LEU A 337 -13.43 -1.32 25.35
C LEU A 337 -13.90 -2.73 25.00
N SER A 338 -13.31 -3.37 24.00
CA SER A 338 -13.62 -4.76 23.61
C SER A 338 -13.00 -5.80 24.54
N THR A 339 -11.87 -5.48 25.20
CA THR A 339 -11.20 -6.38 26.17
C THR A 339 -11.66 -6.16 27.61
N GLY A 340 -12.35 -5.06 27.92
CA GLY A 340 -12.85 -4.74 29.27
C GLY A 340 -14.17 -5.44 29.66
N GLY A 341 -14.83 -6.17 28.75
CA GLY A 341 -16.12 -6.83 28.99
C GLY A 341 -16.09 -8.20 29.67
N GLY A 342 -14.92 -8.74 30.03
CA GLY A 342 -14.74 -10.13 30.43
C GLY A 342 -14.21 -10.37 31.84
N ARG A 343 -14.47 -9.47 32.81
CA ARG A 343 -14.16 -9.76 34.22
C ARG A 343 -15.23 -9.17 35.15
N ARG A 344 -16.37 -9.84 35.25
CA ARG A 344 -17.26 -9.78 36.44
C ARG A 344 -17.73 -11.17 36.77
N GLY A 345 -17.36 -11.61 37.95
CA GLY A 345 -18.11 -12.61 38.71
C GLY A 345 -17.46 -13.99 38.77
N THR A 346 -16.70 -14.25 39.83
CA THR A 346 -17.09 -15.31 40.79
C THR A 346 -16.11 -15.26 41.97
N THR A 347 -16.47 -14.51 42.99
CA THR A 347 -16.07 -14.80 44.35
C THR A 347 -17.00 -15.87 44.86
N MET A 348 -16.58 -17.11 44.93
CA MET A 348 -17.17 -18.10 45.78
C MET A 348 -16.36 -18.21 47.07
N ASN A 349 -17.07 -17.93 48.09
CA ASN A 349 -16.85 -18.12 49.49
C ASN A 349 -16.69 -19.62 49.79
N GLU A 350 -15.59 -20.06 50.34
CA GLU A 350 -15.53 -21.31 51.12
C GLU A 350 -14.88 -21.04 52.44
N GLY A 351 -15.75 -21.09 53.46
CA GLY A 351 -15.38 -21.07 54.86
C GLY A 351 -15.12 -22.47 55.36
N LYS A 352 -14.23 -22.51 56.30
CA LYS A 352 -14.13 -23.37 57.50
C LYS A 352 -14.51 -24.84 57.41
N SER A 353 -13.55 -25.68 57.54
CA SER A 353 -13.36 -26.57 58.74
C SER A 353 -12.00 -27.21 58.69
#